data_66e0932ed270c1fbb0ef27cef694c73b
#
_entry.id   66e0932ed270c1fbb0ef27cef694c73b
#
_cell.length_a   1.000
_cell.length_b   1.000
_cell.length_c   1.000
_cell.angle_alpha   90.00
_cell.angle_beta   90.00
_cell.angle_gamma   90.00
#
_symmetry.space_group_name_H-M   'P 1'
#
loop_
_entity.id
_entity.type
_entity.pdbx_description
1 polymer ?
#
loop_
_entity_poly.entity_id
_entity_poly.type
_entity_poly.pdbx_seq_one_letter_code
_entity_poly.pdbx_strand_id
1 'polypeptide(L)'
;MSIAIHRHGDARVCGATTVVSGQSTVFANSVLVSVNGDPNSHGSGGLVAGSNHVFINSIAVVNNTADGAAADNLCPSAGGTHCAPATAAGSPDVFVGD
;
A
#
# COMPACT_ATOMS: atom_id res chain seq x y z
N MET A 1 -6.43 -12.56 -12.47
CA MET A 1 -4.98 -12.42 -12.48
C MET A 1 -4.52 -12.22 -11.04
N SER A 2 -3.38 -12.80 -10.69
CA SER A 2 -2.85 -12.69 -9.33
C SER A 2 -1.86 -11.55 -9.25
N ILE A 3 -2.04 -10.70 -8.26
CA ILE A 3 -1.18 -9.54 -8.01
C ILE A 3 -0.64 -9.66 -6.59
N ALA A 4 0.65 -9.38 -6.40
CA ALA A 4 1.28 -9.49 -5.10
C ALA A 4 0.54 -8.62 -4.06
N ILE A 5 0.29 -9.17 -2.89
CA ILE A 5 -0.33 -8.42 -1.79
C ILE A 5 0.69 -7.41 -1.24
N HIS A 6 0.24 -6.20 -0.96
CA HIS A 6 1.12 -5.17 -0.39
C HIS A 6 1.08 -5.23 1.13
N ARG A 7 2.24 -4.98 1.77
CA ARG A 7 2.40 -5.23 3.21
C ARG A 7 3.12 -4.07 3.88
N HIS A 8 3.07 -4.07 5.22
CA HIS A 8 3.86 -3.16 6.04
C HIS A 8 5.35 -3.28 5.67
N GLY A 9 5.99 -2.16 5.44
CA GLY A 9 7.41 -2.10 5.08
C GLY A 9 7.69 -2.26 3.59
N ASP A 10 6.69 -2.57 2.78
CA ASP A 10 6.88 -2.69 1.33
C ASP A 10 7.07 -1.30 0.70
N ALA A 11 7.90 -1.25 -0.34
CA ALA A 11 8.34 0.02 -0.93
C ALA A 11 7.25 0.74 -1.70
N ARG A 12 7.33 2.06 -1.70
CA ARG A 12 6.57 2.97 -2.57
C ARG A 12 7.49 3.53 -3.66
N VAL A 13 6.90 3.97 -4.75
CA VAL A 13 7.67 4.57 -5.87
C VAL A 13 8.45 5.82 -5.47
N CYS A 14 8.05 6.48 -4.40
CA CYS A 14 8.72 7.68 -3.89
C CYS A 14 9.90 7.38 -2.95
N GLY A 15 10.22 6.12 -2.72
CA GLY A 15 11.28 5.71 -1.80
C GLY A 15 10.85 5.50 -0.35
N ALA A 16 9.61 5.84 -0.03
CA ALA A 16 9.04 5.55 1.29
C ALA A 16 8.66 4.06 1.41
N THR A 17 8.30 3.65 2.61
CA THR A 17 7.68 2.34 2.86
C THR A 17 6.30 2.54 3.44
N THR A 18 5.42 1.57 3.23
CA THR A 18 4.05 1.62 3.75
C THR A 18 4.06 1.34 5.26
N VAL A 19 3.29 2.13 6.00
CA VAL A 19 3.04 1.91 7.43
C VAL A 19 1.60 1.44 7.57
N VAL A 20 1.42 0.16 7.90
CA VAL A 20 0.07 -0.39 8.03
C VAL A 20 -0.53 0.05 9.36
N SER A 21 -1.63 0.77 9.29
CA SER A 21 -2.36 1.25 10.46
C SER A 21 -3.87 0.93 10.41
N GLY A 22 -4.37 0.48 9.27
CA GLY A 22 -5.80 0.24 9.09
C GLY A 22 -6.29 -1.09 9.63
N GLN A 23 -5.39 -2.04 9.92
CA GLN A 23 -5.75 -3.32 10.52
C GLN A 23 -4.53 -3.91 11.24
N SER A 24 -4.77 -4.85 12.15
CA SER A 24 -3.70 -5.36 13.01
C SER A 24 -3.75 -6.88 13.22
N THR A 25 -4.54 -7.61 12.42
CA THR A 25 -4.81 -9.03 12.69
C THR A 25 -4.46 -9.97 11.53
N VAL A 26 -4.27 -9.46 10.33
CA VAL A 26 -4.00 -10.28 9.15
C VAL A 26 -2.59 -10.02 8.65
N PHE A 27 -1.85 -11.08 8.44
CA PHE A 27 -0.43 -11.02 8.08
C PHE A 27 -0.17 -11.81 6.81
N ALA A 28 0.81 -11.36 6.03
CA ALA A 28 1.40 -12.12 4.92
C ALA A 28 2.91 -12.12 5.13
N ASN A 29 3.54 -13.29 5.14
CA ASN A 29 4.98 -13.43 5.40
C ASN A 29 5.38 -12.78 6.74
N SER A 30 4.54 -12.92 7.75
CA SER A 30 4.75 -12.40 9.11
C SER A 30 4.74 -10.88 9.24
N VAL A 31 4.27 -10.15 8.22
CA VAL A 31 4.06 -8.70 8.30
C VAL A 31 2.61 -8.35 7.98
N LEU A 32 2.13 -7.24 8.53
CA LEU A 32 0.74 -6.83 8.37
C LEU A 32 0.39 -6.54 6.92
N VAL A 33 -0.77 -7.02 6.49
CA VAL A 33 -1.31 -6.73 5.15
C VAL A 33 -1.84 -5.31 5.12
N SER A 34 -1.53 -4.59 4.04
CA SER A 34 -1.99 -3.21 3.86
C SER A 34 -3.42 -3.16 3.37
N VAL A 35 -4.17 -2.18 3.87
CA VAL A 35 -5.54 -1.91 3.47
C VAL A 35 -5.67 -0.47 2.98
N ASN A 36 -6.79 -0.17 2.31
CA ASN A 36 -7.06 1.14 1.75
C ASN A 36 -6.86 2.23 2.80
N GLY A 37 -6.14 3.28 2.43
CA GLY A 37 -5.88 4.42 3.30
C GLY A 37 -4.59 4.35 4.12
N ASP A 38 -3.87 3.23 4.09
CA ASP A 38 -2.63 3.11 4.87
C ASP A 38 -1.57 4.11 4.39
N PRO A 39 -0.98 4.87 5.31
CA PRO A 39 0.01 5.90 4.96
C PRO A 39 1.40 5.33 4.66
N ASN A 40 2.33 6.21 4.32
CA ASN A 40 3.73 5.83 4.15
C ASN A 40 4.62 6.47 5.21
N SER A 41 5.91 6.12 5.20
CA SER A 41 6.88 6.57 6.19
C SER A 41 7.20 8.07 6.11
N HIS A 42 6.83 8.74 5.03
CA HIS A 42 6.95 10.20 4.92
C HIS A 42 5.80 10.95 5.60
N GLY A 43 4.75 10.24 6.00
CA GLY A 43 3.52 10.83 6.53
C GLY A 43 2.49 11.05 5.43
N SER A 44 1.21 10.85 5.75
CA SER A 44 0.14 10.86 4.76
C SER A 44 0.40 9.83 3.65
N GLY A 45 -0.01 10.07 2.43
CA GLY A 45 0.24 9.15 1.33
C GLY A 45 -0.65 7.91 1.35
N GLY A 46 -1.87 8.05 1.81
CA GLY A 46 -2.82 6.94 1.94
C GLY A 46 -3.05 6.21 0.62
N LEU A 47 -2.92 4.87 0.65
CA LEU A 47 -3.07 4.03 -0.53
C LEU A 47 -4.53 3.92 -0.97
N VAL A 48 -4.72 3.87 -2.27
CA VAL A 48 -5.99 3.49 -2.89
C VAL A 48 -5.90 2.00 -3.22
N ALA A 49 -6.82 1.21 -2.67
CA ALA A 49 -6.79 -0.23 -2.85
C ALA A 49 -7.01 -0.62 -4.30
N GLY A 50 -6.14 -1.50 -4.81
CA GLY A 50 -6.29 -2.05 -6.14
C GLY A 50 -7.21 -3.27 -6.19
N SER A 51 -7.51 -3.88 -5.04
CA SER A 51 -8.40 -5.03 -4.97
C SER A 51 -9.83 -4.60 -4.71
N ASN A 52 -10.77 -5.23 -5.41
CA ASN A 52 -12.19 -5.00 -5.21
C ASN A 52 -12.91 -6.22 -4.62
N HIS A 53 -12.19 -7.26 -4.29
CA HIS A 53 -12.79 -8.55 -3.91
C HIS A 53 -12.32 -9.06 -2.55
N VAL A 54 -11.23 -8.52 -2.02
CA VAL A 54 -10.65 -9.00 -0.76
C VAL A 54 -10.67 -7.86 0.26
N PHE A 55 -11.25 -8.14 1.42
CA PHE A 55 -11.44 -7.12 2.47
C PHE A 55 -10.99 -7.68 3.81
N ILE A 56 -10.47 -6.79 4.65
CA ILE A 56 -10.16 -7.07 6.06
C ILE A 56 -10.95 -6.06 6.88
N ASN A 57 -11.82 -6.53 7.76
CA ASN A 57 -12.69 -5.68 8.59
C ASN A 57 -13.46 -4.67 7.72
N SER A 58 -13.96 -5.13 6.57
CA SER A 58 -14.71 -4.31 5.60
C SER A 58 -13.88 -3.24 4.89
N ILE A 59 -12.55 -3.31 4.95
CA ILE A 59 -11.65 -2.38 4.27
C ILE A 59 -10.93 -3.14 3.16
N ALA A 60 -10.92 -2.59 1.95
CA ALA A 60 -10.32 -3.25 0.79
C ALA A 60 -8.81 -3.43 0.98
N VAL A 61 -8.32 -4.62 0.64
CA VAL A 61 -6.89 -4.97 0.71
C VAL A 61 -6.15 -4.31 -0.45
N VAL A 62 -4.94 -3.83 -0.18
CA VAL A 62 -4.07 -3.24 -1.20
C VAL A 62 -3.21 -4.32 -1.83
N ASN A 63 -3.19 -4.34 -3.16
CA ASN A 63 -2.25 -5.15 -3.93
C ASN A 63 -1.20 -4.25 -4.59
N ASN A 64 -0.15 -4.86 -5.14
CA ASN A 64 0.93 -4.11 -5.80
C ASN A 64 0.50 -3.71 -7.21
N THR A 65 -0.22 -2.58 -7.31
CA THR A 65 -0.63 -2.00 -8.57
C THR A 65 -0.03 -0.60 -8.72
N ALA A 66 -0.03 -0.09 -9.93
CA ALA A 66 0.44 1.28 -10.19
C ALA A 66 -0.59 2.34 -9.80
N ASP A 67 -1.77 1.93 -9.37
CA ASP A 67 -2.86 2.86 -9.08
C ASP A 67 -2.64 3.50 -7.71
N GLY A 68 -2.49 4.67 -7.72
CA GLY A 68 -2.65 5.76 -6.83
C GLY A 68 -2.44 5.60 -5.35
N ALA A 69 -2.13 6.76 -4.87
CA ALA A 69 -2.15 7.07 -3.46
C ALA A 69 -2.39 8.57 -3.35
N ALA A 70 -2.88 9.00 -2.20
CA ALA A 70 -2.93 10.43 -1.91
C ALA A 70 -1.50 10.97 -1.75
N ALA A 71 -1.31 12.27 -1.93
CA ALA A 71 -0.01 12.91 -1.76
C ALA A 71 0.52 12.70 -0.35
N ASP A 72 1.83 12.43 -0.23
CA ASP A 72 2.47 12.39 1.09
C ASP A 72 2.99 13.78 1.50
N ASN A 73 3.60 13.85 2.69
CA ASN A 73 4.01 15.14 3.26
C ASN A 73 5.19 15.79 2.50
N LEU A 74 5.84 15.09 1.60
CA LEU A 74 6.94 15.62 0.81
C LEU A 74 6.50 16.12 -0.58
N CYS A 75 5.23 16.03 -0.91
CA CYS A 75 4.68 16.57 -2.15
C CYS A 75 4.46 18.08 -2.01
N PRO A 76 4.78 18.89 -3.01
CA PRO A 76 5.53 18.60 -4.24
C PRO A 76 7.03 18.89 -4.11
N SER A 77 7.47 19.35 -2.94
CA SER A 77 8.81 19.94 -2.76
C SER A 77 9.93 18.95 -2.99
N ALA A 78 9.73 17.66 -2.71
CA ALA A 78 10.75 16.63 -2.88
C ALA A 78 10.60 15.84 -4.17
N GLY A 79 9.61 16.18 -5.02
CA GLY A 79 9.42 15.55 -6.32
C GLY A 79 8.00 15.05 -6.55
N GLY A 80 7.66 14.83 -7.82
CA GLY A 80 6.30 14.46 -8.23
C GLY A 80 5.84 13.09 -7.76
N THR A 81 6.76 12.15 -7.48
CA THR A 81 6.40 10.82 -6.96
C THR A 81 5.75 10.89 -5.58
N HIS A 82 6.06 11.95 -4.81
CA HIS A 82 5.44 12.15 -3.50
C HIS A 82 3.98 12.64 -3.60
N CYS A 83 3.55 13.06 -4.76
CA CYS A 83 2.16 13.47 -4.98
C CYS A 83 1.25 12.31 -5.36
N ALA A 84 1.83 11.17 -5.69
CA ALA A 84 1.11 9.92 -5.95
C ALA A 84 2.03 8.74 -5.60
N PRO A 85 2.33 8.52 -4.30
CA PRO A 85 3.33 7.53 -3.87
C PRO A 85 2.76 6.11 -3.91
N ALA A 86 2.52 5.59 -5.10
CA ALA A 86 1.95 4.27 -5.33
C ALA A 86 2.87 3.16 -4.85
N THR A 87 2.32 1.94 -4.78
CA THR A 87 3.09 0.74 -4.39
C THR A 87 4.17 0.42 -5.42
N ALA A 88 5.33 -0.02 -4.94
CA ALA A 88 6.44 -0.46 -5.80
C ALA A 88 6.84 -1.90 -5.52
N ALA A 89 6.31 -2.54 -4.49
CA ALA A 89 6.66 -3.89 -4.11
C ALA A 89 5.49 -4.59 -3.41
N GLY A 90 5.60 -5.88 -3.24
CA GLY A 90 4.60 -6.69 -2.56
C GLY A 90 5.21 -8.03 -2.13
N SER A 91 4.39 -8.93 -1.62
CA SER A 91 4.82 -10.26 -1.19
C SER A 91 5.38 -11.05 -2.36
N PRO A 92 6.47 -11.82 -2.16
CA PRO A 92 6.99 -12.68 -3.21
C PRO A 92 6.14 -13.93 -3.46
N ASP A 93 5.24 -14.29 -2.55
CA ASP A 93 4.51 -15.55 -2.65
C ASP A 93 3.04 -15.49 -2.20
N VAL A 94 2.55 -14.35 -1.75
CA VAL A 94 1.14 -14.18 -1.41
C VAL A 94 0.50 -13.20 -2.40
N PHE A 95 -0.58 -13.63 -3.05
CA PHE A 95 -1.21 -12.87 -4.13
C PHE A 95 -2.70 -12.70 -3.87
N VAL A 96 -3.25 -11.59 -4.33
CA VAL A 96 -4.68 -11.34 -4.33
C VAL A 96 -5.10 -10.89 -5.72
N GLY A 97 -6.38 -11.08 -6.03
CA GLY A 97 -6.95 -10.59 -7.29
C GLY A 97 -7.16 -9.09 -7.26
N ASP A 98 -7.47 -8.57 -8.40
CA ASP A 98 -7.86 -7.17 -8.57
C ASP A 98 -9.33 -6.90 -8.26
#